data_4bd6f9cbb4439fdca788da104ecf7779
#
_entry.id   4bd6f9cbb4439fdca788da104ecf7779
#
_cell.length_a   1.000
_cell.length_b   1.000
_cell.length_c   1.000
_cell.angle_alpha   90.00
_cell.angle_beta   90.00
_cell.angle_gamma   90.00
#
_symmetry.space_group_name_H-M   'P 1'
#
loop_
_entity.id
_entity.type
_entity.pdbx_description
1 polymer ?
#
loop_
_entity_poly.entity_id
_entity_poly.type
_entity_poly.pdbx_seq_one_letter_code
_entity_poly.pdbx_strand_id
1 'polypeptide(L)'
;MTQQIEVEQTKIRTPVRDAGRAGASEREHTPHSVKRVITTFIVALAFAVAVVVGLVYTINSAAYQSTDDAFIDGHIVPVSAQVAGRVQSVYVDDNQSVSKGHLVVELDPHDFDVAVRQKAAALASSQAQAIATQAAGQEAIAHVKTEQATVESDQATAAADAAQSDKAQSDLKRNEDLFKTKVVSPQDVDQFRATAKSAQATLTAAEKKVLSDEALVSEARAQVDTYIGLLQTVNAQIRESDANLASAKLNQSYTKVSAPQSGWVTQKSVEPGAYVQAGQNLFALVPKQVWVTANFKEDQIRQMRPGQPVEVEVDALRGQKFRGRIDSIQAGSGARFSLLPPEDATGNYVKVVQRVPVKIVFDQQLNTGNGLPFGPGESVVPTVKVSDPNYSPINVGIALVVIAVGNLLVVRRGLRKRPDAERVAKAS
;
A
#
# COMPACT_ATOMS: atom_id res chain seq x y z
N MET A 1 33.44 -20.15 -60.29
CA MET A 1 34.24 -21.35 -60.61
C MET A 1 33.36 -22.54 -60.35
N THR A 2 32.63 -23.00 -61.38
CA THR A 2 33.10 -24.07 -62.30
C THR A 2 32.93 -25.43 -61.63
N GLN A 3 32.20 -26.40 -61.97
CA GLN A 3 31.62 -26.98 -63.21
C GLN A 3 30.81 -28.19 -62.76
N GLN A 4 29.56 -28.50 -63.15
CA GLN A 4 29.16 -29.14 -64.39
C GLN A 4 29.91 -30.46 -64.69
N ILE A 5 29.12 -31.49 -64.92
CA ILE A 5 29.15 -32.42 -66.06
C ILE A 5 28.32 -33.63 -65.65
N GLU A 6 27.14 -33.91 -66.10
CA GLU A 6 26.58 -34.29 -67.40
C GLU A 6 27.00 -35.65 -67.92
N VAL A 7 25.99 -36.33 -68.55
CA VAL A 7 26.02 -37.26 -69.66
C VAL A 7 26.14 -38.77 -69.32
N GLU A 8 25.39 -39.65 -69.84
CA GLU A 8 24.48 -39.88 -70.97
C GLU A 8 24.39 -41.38 -71.24
N GLN A 9 23.20 -41.79 -71.56
CA GLN A 9 22.80 -42.79 -72.61
C GLN A 9 23.60 -44.12 -72.68
N THR A 10 22.92 -45.21 -72.99
CA THR A 10 22.38 -45.68 -74.28
C THR A 10 22.02 -47.17 -74.19
N LYS A 11 20.78 -47.56 -74.39
CA LYS A 11 20.17 -48.14 -75.58
C LYS A 11 20.55 -49.58 -76.04
N ILE A 12 19.49 -50.37 -76.34
CA ILE A 12 19.35 -51.40 -77.41
C ILE A 12 19.69 -52.85 -77.04
N ARG A 13 18.82 -53.81 -77.09
CA ARG A 13 18.03 -54.42 -78.20
C ARG A 13 17.40 -55.73 -77.73
N THR A 14 16.19 -55.92 -78.13
CA THR A 14 15.56 -57.24 -78.36
C THR A 14 16.27 -57.97 -79.50
N PRO A 15 16.02 -59.27 -79.77
CA PRO A 15 14.71 -59.94 -79.86
C PRO A 15 14.68 -61.48 -79.63
N VAL A 16 13.42 -62.02 -79.80
CA VAL A 16 12.97 -63.24 -80.51
C VAL A 16 12.78 -64.52 -79.72
N ARG A 17 11.49 -64.91 -79.64
CA ARG A 17 10.81 -66.19 -79.99
C ARG A 17 11.44 -67.53 -79.55
N ASP A 18 10.68 -68.33 -78.87
CA ASP A 18 9.80 -69.36 -79.41
C ASP A 18 9.00 -70.16 -78.40
N ALA A 19 7.83 -70.35 -78.75
CA ALA A 19 6.89 -71.44 -78.65
C ALA A 19 7.04 -72.57 -77.59
N GLY A 20 5.97 -72.78 -76.88
CA GLY A 20 5.57 -74.15 -76.68
C GLY A 20 5.02 -74.55 -75.31
N ARG A 21 3.72 -74.84 -75.32
CA ARG A 21 2.96 -75.86 -74.61
C ARG A 21 2.26 -75.47 -73.31
N ALA A 22 1.00 -75.50 -73.47
CA ALA A 22 -0.14 -75.85 -72.60
C ALA A 22 0.18 -76.47 -71.24
N GLY A 23 -0.43 -75.92 -70.22
CA GLY A 23 -0.57 -76.55 -68.93
C GLY A 23 -1.52 -75.76 -68.02
N ALA A 24 -2.75 -76.27 -67.94
CA ALA A 24 -3.71 -76.14 -66.83
C ALA A 24 -3.88 -74.79 -66.08
N SER A 25 -5.01 -74.17 -66.33
CA SER A 25 -5.56 -73.10 -65.50
C SER A 25 -5.89 -73.57 -64.07
N GLU A 26 -5.09 -73.22 -63.19
CA GLU A 26 -5.49 -73.17 -61.76
C GLU A 26 -6.05 -71.74 -61.54
N ARG A 27 -7.40 -71.66 -61.39
CA ARG A 27 -8.08 -70.44 -60.99
C ARG A 27 -7.79 -70.19 -59.54
N GLU A 28 -6.83 -69.33 -59.24
CA GLU A 28 -6.66 -68.75 -57.92
C GLU A 28 -7.89 -67.85 -57.62
N HIS A 29 -8.82 -68.35 -56.83
CA HIS A 29 -9.87 -67.56 -56.21
C HIS A 29 -9.22 -66.67 -55.16
N THR A 30 -8.79 -65.48 -55.55
CA THR A 30 -8.44 -64.45 -54.60
C THR A 30 -9.70 -63.95 -53.91
N PRO A 31 -9.74 -63.95 -52.54
CA PRO A 31 -10.93 -63.60 -51.78
C PRO A 31 -11.06 -62.07 -51.74
N HIS A 32 -11.53 -61.46 -52.82
CA HIS A 32 -11.87 -60.03 -52.88
C HIS A 32 -12.93 -59.57 -51.85
N SER A 33 -13.70 -60.52 -51.31
CA SER A 33 -14.71 -60.22 -50.27
C SER A 33 -14.11 -59.94 -48.89
N VAL A 34 -13.03 -60.61 -48.50
CA VAL A 34 -12.40 -60.44 -47.17
C VAL A 34 -11.69 -59.11 -47.08
N LYS A 35 -10.99 -58.68 -48.12
CA LYS A 35 -10.34 -57.34 -48.15
C LYS A 35 -11.35 -56.20 -48.01
N ARG A 36 -12.53 -56.30 -48.62
CA ARG A 36 -13.59 -55.28 -48.50
C ARG A 36 -14.23 -55.28 -47.10
N VAL A 37 -14.43 -56.41 -46.48
CA VAL A 37 -14.96 -56.51 -45.11
C VAL A 37 -13.96 -55.93 -44.12
N ILE A 38 -12.66 -56.20 -44.28
CA ILE A 38 -11.59 -55.66 -43.45
C ILE A 38 -11.52 -54.14 -43.62
N THR A 39 -11.58 -53.59 -44.84
CA THR A 39 -11.53 -52.12 -45.03
C THR A 39 -12.78 -51.41 -44.50
N THR A 40 -13.97 -51.99 -44.61
CA THR A 40 -15.19 -51.41 -44.02
C THR A 40 -15.14 -51.47 -42.47
N PHE A 41 -14.55 -52.51 -41.89
CA PHE A 41 -14.35 -52.60 -40.45
C PHE A 41 -13.34 -51.58 -39.92
N ILE A 42 -12.22 -51.37 -40.64
CA ILE A 42 -11.20 -50.35 -40.30
C ILE A 42 -11.82 -48.94 -40.38
N VAL A 43 -12.59 -48.62 -41.40
CA VAL A 43 -13.26 -47.31 -41.52
C VAL A 43 -14.31 -47.13 -40.45
N ALA A 44 -15.05 -48.14 -40.09
CA ALA A 44 -16.02 -48.09 -39.00
C ALA A 44 -15.35 -47.90 -37.64
N LEU A 45 -14.22 -48.55 -37.39
CA LEU A 45 -13.43 -48.39 -36.17
C LEU A 45 -12.83 -46.95 -36.12
N ALA A 46 -12.25 -46.46 -37.18
CA ALA A 46 -11.71 -45.12 -37.27
C ALA A 46 -12.78 -44.05 -37.00
N PHE A 47 -13.99 -44.25 -37.54
CA PHE A 47 -15.12 -43.35 -37.28
C PHE A 47 -15.56 -43.40 -35.80
N ALA A 48 -15.61 -44.56 -35.19
CA ALA A 48 -15.93 -44.70 -33.78
C ALA A 48 -14.92 -44.00 -32.86
N VAL A 49 -13.62 -44.15 -33.16
CA VAL A 49 -12.56 -43.47 -32.44
C VAL A 49 -12.66 -41.94 -32.63
N ALA A 50 -12.93 -41.45 -33.84
CA ALA A 50 -13.11 -40.05 -34.11
C ALA A 50 -14.29 -39.41 -33.31
N VAL A 51 -15.42 -40.16 -33.22
CA VAL A 51 -16.58 -39.71 -32.41
C VAL A 51 -16.26 -39.68 -30.93
N VAL A 52 -15.56 -40.70 -30.40
CA VAL A 52 -15.15 -40.70 -28.99
C VAL A 52 -14.20 -39.56 -28.68
N VAL A 53 -13.19 -39.35 -29.51
CA VAL A 53 -12.24 -38.24 -29.37
C VAL A 53 -12.96 -36.90 -29.43
N GLY A 54 -13.85 -36.72 -30.39
CA GLY A 54 -14.67 -35.52 -30.53
C GLY A 54 -15.56 -35.27 -29.30
N LEU A 55 -16.17 -36.31 -28.75
CA LEU A 55 -16.99 -36.20 -27.55
C LEU A 55 -16.14 -35.82 -26.30
N VAL A 56 -15.01 -36.47 -26.09
CA VAL A 56 -14.10 -36.17 -24.98
C VAL A 56 -13.60 -34.73 -25.12
N TYR A 57 -13.26 -34.30 -26.34
CA TYR A 57 -12.82 -32.94 -26.61
C TYR A 57 -13.90 -31.91 -26.26
N THR A 58 -15.16 -32.12 -26.68
CA THR A 58 -16.27 -31.19 -26.40
C THR A 58 -16.62 -31.13 -24.91
N ILE A 59 -16.60 -32.26 -24.21
CA ILE A 59 -16.84 -32.32 -22.75
C ILE A 59 -15.73 -31.59 -22.00
N ASN A 60 -14.47 -31.81 -22.34
CA ASN A 60 -13.35 -31.11 -21.71
C ASN A 60 -13.36 -29.62 -22.04
N SER A 61 -13.61 -29.24 -23.29
CA SER A 61 -13.70 -27.83 -23.68
C SER A 61 -14.82 -27.07 -22.94
N ALA A 62 -15.90 -27.76 -22.54
CA ALA A 62 -16.95 -27.16 -21.73
C ALA A 62 -16.58 -27.05 -20.23
N ALA A 63 -15.72 -27.96 -19.75
CA ALA A 63 -15.32 -28.01 -18.33
C ALA A 63 -14.14 -27.08 -17.98
N TYR A 64 -13.31 -26.75 -18.96
CA TYR A 64 -12.12 -25.91 -18.77
C TYR A 64 -12.20 -24.69 -19.67
N GLN A 65 -11.94 -23.52 -19.10
CA GLN A 65 -11.87 -22.26 -19.83
C GLN A 65 -10.46 -21.69 -19.71
N SER A 66 -9.85 -21.32 -20.82
CA SER A 66 -8.52 -20.71 -20.85
C SER A 66 -8.53 -19.39 -21.63
N THR A 67 -7.56 -18.56 -21.34
CA THR A 67 -7.29 -17.34 -22.11
C THR A 67 -5.78 -17.16 -22.27
N ASP A 68 -5.39 -16.64 -23.42
CA ASP A 68 -4.03 -16.19 -23.74
C ASP A 68 -3.80 -14.71 -23.43
N ASP A 69 -4.88 -13.99 -23.10
CA ASP A 69 -4.84 -12.57 -22.70
C ASP A 69 -4.81 -12.48 -21.17
N ALA A 70 -3.68 -12.85 -20.60
CA ALA A 70 -3.44 -12.79 -19.18
C ALA A 70 -1.98 -12.47 -18.88
N PHE A 71 -1.77 -11.74 -17.80
CA PHE A 71 -0.44 -11.34 -17.38
C PHE A 71 -0.33 -11.36 -15.85
N ILE A 72 0.89 -11.52 -15.38
CA ILE A 72 1.21 -11.34 -13.97
C ILE A 72 1.10 -9.86 -13.65
N ASP A 73 0.49 -9.54 -12.53
CA ASP A 73 0.30 -8.19 -12.02
C ASP A 73 0.75 -8.13 -10.56
N GLY A 74 1.01 -6.93 -10.04
CA GLY A 74 1.48 -6.72 -8.68
C GLY A 74 1.44 -5.26 -8.29
N HIS A 75 1.48 -5.01 -6.98
CA HIS A 75 1.56 -3.65 -6.46
C HIS A 75 2.97 -3.08 -6.65
N ILE A 76 3.22 -2.37 -7.75
CA ILE A 76 4.45 -1.63 -7.92
C ILE A 76 4.42 -0.42 -7.00
N VAL A 77 5.40 -0.32 -6.09
CA VAL A 77 5.50 0.78 -5.12
C VAL A 77 6.60 1.73 -5.54
N PRO A 78 6.24 2.93 -6.05
CA PRO A 78 7.23 3.96 -6.31
C PRO A 78 7.79 4.48 -4.99
N VAL A 79 9.11 4.58 -4.90
CA VAL A 79 9.81 5.19 -3.76
C VAL A 79 10.39 6.52 -4.22
N SER A 80 9.93 7.59 -3.58
CA SER A 80 10.32 8.96 -3.91
C SER A 80 11.07 9.62 -2.76
N ALA A 81 11.90 10.62 -3.10
CA ALA A 81 12.57 11.46 -2.12
C ALA A 81 11.54 12.29 -1.34
N GLN A 82 11.66 12.34 -0.01
CA GLN A 82 10.80 13.18 0.84
C GLN A 82 11.35 14.57 1.03
N VAL A 83 12.65 14.75 0.82
CA VAL A 83 13.35 16.05 0.87
C VAL A 83 14.22 16.22 -0.37
N ALA A 84 14.45 17.46 -0.76
CA ALA A 84 15.35 17.77 -1.86
C ALA A 84 16.80 17.73 -1.35
N GLY A 85 17.71 17.23 -2.19
CA GLY A 85 19.13 17.18 -1.84
C GLY A 85 19.98 16.52 -2.90
N ARG A 86 21.32 16.56 -2.72
CA ARG A 86 22.25 15.82 -3.55
C ARG A 86 22.33 14.38 -3.07
N VAL A 87 22.33 13.42 -3.97
CA VAL A 87 22.57 12.00 -3.67
C VAL A 87 24.06 11.81 -3.34
N GLN A 88 24.32 11.34 -2.12
CA GLN A 88 25.66 11.01 -1.66
C GLN A 88 26.04 9.60 -2.09
N SER A 89 25.15 8.63 -1.84
CA SER A 89 25.41 7.23 -2.14
C SER A 89 24.12 6.50 -2.51
N VAL A 90 24.26 5.50 -3.38
CA VAL A 90 23.21 4.54 -3.74
C VAL A 90 23.75 3.15 -3.39
N TYR A 91 22.99 2.40 -2.59
CA TYR A 91 23.43 1.13 -2.01
C TYR A 91 22.84 -0.10 -2.71
N VAL A 92 22.07 0.12 -3.78
CA VAL A 92 21.39 -0.94 -4.52
C VAL A 92 21.52 -0.76 -6.01
N ASP A 93 21.49 -1.90 -6.71
CA ASP A 93 21.46 -1.97 -8.17
C ASP A 93 20.07 -2.36 -8.67
N ASP A 94 19.82 -2.15 -9.98
CA ASP A 94 18.60 -2.62 -10.63
C ASP A 94 18.50 -4.15 -10.49
N ASN A 95 17.27 -4.63 -10.29
CA ASN A 95 16.94 -6.04 -10.11
C ASN A 95 17.49 -6.69 -8.82
N GLN A 96 18.04 -5.90 -7.91
CA GLN A 96 18.49 -6.39 -6.61
C GLN A 96 17.31 -6.59 -5.66
N SER A 97 17.31 -7.71 -4.92
CA SER A 97 16.33 -7.97 -3.85
C SER A 97 16.69 -7.20 -2.59
N VAL A 98 15.73 -6.49 -2.04
CA VAL A 98 15.88 -5.72 -0.79
C VAL A 98 14.82 -6.13 0.24
N SER A 99 15.19 -6.03 1.51
CA SER A 99 14.28 -6.25 2.63
C SER A 99 13.69 -4.92 3.10
N LYS A 100 12.51 -4.98 3.73
CA LYS A 100 11.90 -3.79 4.36
C LYS A 100 12.87 -3.13 5.33
N GLY A 101 13.02 -1.80 5.24
CA GLY A 101 13.90 -1.00 6.08
C GLY A 101 15.37 -0.97 5.61
N HIS A 102 15.72 -1.70 4.55
CA HIS A 102 17.07 -1.62 3.96
C HIS A 102 17.33 -0.23 3.42
N LEU A 103 18.50 0.36 3.76
CA LEU A 103 18.93 1.66 3.24
C LEU A 103 19.25 1.51 1.75
N VAL A 104 18.59 2.32 0.93
CA VAL A 104 18.71 2.25 -0.54
C VAL A 104 19.48 3.44 -1.09
N VAL A 105 19.09 4.64 -0.67
CA VAL A 105 19.70 5.89 -1.12
C VAL A 105 20.00 6.76 0.10
N GLU A 106 21.15 7.40 0.11
CA GLU A 106 21.53 8.39 1.11
C GLU A 106 21.79 9.73 0.43
N LEU A 107 21.06 10.75 0.88
CA LEU A 107 21.28 12.12 0.46
C LEU A 107 22.33 12.76 1.36
N ASP A 108 23.02 13.80 0.88
CA ASP A 108 23.97 14.56 1.64
C ASP A 108 23.31 15.19 2.89
N PRO A 109 23.71 14.81 4.11
CA PRO A 109 23.07 15.26 5.34
C PRO A 109 23.59 16.61 5.82
N HIS A 110 24.64 17.21 5.23
CA HIS A 110 25.34 18.36 5.79
C HIS A 110 24.44 19.55 6.07
N ASP A 111 23.58 19.93 5.14
CA ASP A 111 22.66 21.07 5.29
C ASP A 111 21.63 20.79 6.39
N PHE A 112 21.15 19.54 6.48
CA PHE A 112 20.20 19.09 7.50
C PHE A 112 20.85 19.03 8.88
N ASP A 113 22.12 18.59 8.97
CA ASP A 113 22.90 18.59 10.20
C ASP A 113 23.10 20.01 10.75
N VAL A 114 23.37 20.97 9.87
CA VAL A 114 23.47 22.39 10.23
C VAL A 114 22.13 22.91 10.74
N ALA A 115 21.03 22.59 10.04
CA ALA A 115 19.68 22.99 10.45
C ALA A 115 19.29 22.41 11.81
N VAL A 116 19.59 21.15 12.09
CA VAL A 116 19.37 20.50 13.41
C VAL A 116 20.16 21.22 14.50
N ARG A 117 21.47 21.49 14.27
CA ARG A 117 22.29 22.22 15.25
C ARG A 117 21.77 23.64 15.50
N GLN A 118 21.32 24.35 14.46
CA GLN A 118 20.74 25.68 14.61
C GLN A 118 19.46 25.65 15.46
N LYS A 119 18.55 24.68 15.20
CA LYS A 119 17.32 24.56 15.99
C LYS A 119 17.57 24.07 17.43
N ALA A 120 18.58 23.21 17.62
CA ALA A 120 19.01 22.81 18.95
C ALA A 120 19.57 23.99 19.77
N ALA A 121 20.35 24.87 19.15
CA ALA A 121 20.85 26.09 19.78
C ALA A 121 19.71 27.08 20.14
N ALA A 122 18.69 27.20 19.26
CA ALA A 122 17.51 28.02 19.55
C ALA A 122 16.72 27.47 20.74
N LEU A 123 16.54 26.15 20.84
CA LEU A 123 15.91 25.50 22.02
C LEU A 123 16.72 25.78 23.30
N ALA A 124 18.03 25.61 23.26
CA ALA A 124 18.90 25.88 24.41
C ALA A 124 18.81 27.35 24.85
N SER A 125 18.72 28.30 23.90
CA SER A 125 18.51 29.71 24.20
C SER A 125 17.18 29.97 24.90
N SER A 126 16.08 29.36 24.42
CA SER A 126 14.76 29.49 25.05
C SER A 126 14.75 28.88 26.46
N GLN A 127 15.45 27.77 26.67
CA GLN A 127 15.61 27.14 28.00
C GLN A 127 16.41 28.06 28.98
N ALA A 128 17.50 28.67 28.47
CA ALA A 128 18.26 29.62 29.29
C ALA A 128 17.42 30.85 29.67
N GLN A 129 16.58 31.35 28.76
CA GLN A 129 15.63 32.44 29.04
C GLN A 129 14.62 32.04 30.11
N ALA A 130 14.12 30.80 30.12
CA ALA A 130 13.22 30.31 31.16
C ALA A 130 13.90 30.31 32.54
N ILE A 131 15.14 29.86 32.61
CA ILE A 131 15.93 29.85 33.84
C ILE A 131 16.11 31.29 34.36
N ALA A 132 16.46 32.24 33.49
CA ALA A 132 16.61 33.66 33.85
C ALA A 132 15.28 34.26 34.35
N THR A 133 14.18 33.98 33.66
CA THR A 133 12.84 34.44 34.08
C THR A 133 12.42 33.84 35.40
N GLN A 134 12.70 32.57 35.64
CA GLN A 134 12.44 31.88 36.88
C GLN A 134 13.25 32.49 38.04
N ALA A 135 14.53 32.81 37.83
CA ALA A 135 15.36 33.48 38.80
C ALA A 135 14.83 34.85 39.19
N ALA A 136 14.43 35.67 38.20
CA ALA A 136 13.79 36.97 38.41
C ALA A 136 12.45 36.85 39.18
N GLY A 137 11.65 35.80 38.88
CA GLY A 137 10.45 35.50 39.67
C GLY A 137 10.72 35.14 41.13
N GLN A 138 11.80 34.39 41.40
CA GLN A 138 12.25 34.09 42.74
C GLN A 138 12.68 35.35 43.53
N GLU A 139 13.38 36.29 42.87
CA GLU A 139 13.74 37.59 43.42
C GLU A 139 12.48 38.39 43.79
N ALA A 140 11.50 38.47 42.89
CA ALA A 140 10.21 39.13 43.16
C ALA A 140 9.48 38.51 44.38
N ILE A 141 9.48 37.19 44.53
CA ILE A 141 8.91 36.49 45.68
C ILE A 141 9.68 36.86 46.98
N ALA A 142 11.00 36.99 46.93
CA ALA A 142 11.80 37.43 48.06
C ALA A 142 11.46 38.87 48.48
N HIS A 143 11.24 39.74 47.47
CA HIS A 143 10.81 41.15 47.71
C HIS A 143 9.45 41.18 48.43
N VAL A 144 8.44 40.38 48.01
CA VAL A 144 7.15 40.30 48.71
C VAL A 144 7.35 39.94 50.18
N LYS A 145 8.26 39.01 50.52
CA LYS A 145 8.55 38.65 51.92
C LYS A 145 9.16 39.83 52.69
N THR A 146 10.02 40.62 52.07
CA THR A 146 10.61 41.81 52.69
C THR A 146 9.55 42.85 53.02
N GLU A 147 8.67 43.15 52.08
CA GLU A 147 7.57 44.08 52.30
C GLU A 147 6.57 43.58 53.32
N GLN A 148 6.28 42.27 53.37
CA GLN A 148 5.44 41.66 54.42
C GLN A 148 6.05 41.82 55.82
N ALA A 149 7.38 41.65 55.97
CA ALA A 149 8.06 41.86 57.23
C ALA A 149 8.03 43.32 57.67
N THR A 150 8.07 44.27 56.72
CA THR A 150 7.92 45.72 57.02
C THR A 150 6.51 46.02 57.53
N VAL A 151 5.45 45.47 56.89
CA VAL A 151 4.06 45.62 57.38
C VAL A 151 3.90 45.05 58.76
N GLU A 152 4.48 43.88 59.14
CA GLU A 152 4.43 43.25 60.41
C GLU A 152 5.12 44.17 61.50
N SER A 153 6.25 44.75 61.18
CA SER A 153 6.95 45.72 62.01
C SER A 153 6.11 46.98 62.28
N ASP A 154 5.50 47.52 61.22
CA ASP A 154 4.70 48.76 61.36
C ASP A 154 3.35 48.48 62.06
N GLN A 155 2.77 47.30 61.94
CA GLN A 155 1.63 46.83 62.70
C GLN A 155 1.96 46.74 64.25
N ALA A 156 3.16 46.24 64.54
CA ALA A 156 3.60 46.22 65.95
C ALA A 156 3.79 47.65 66.53
N THR A 157 4.28 48.56 65.68
CA THR A 157 4.41 49.97 66.02
C THR A 157 3.03 50.62 66.24
N ALA A 158 2.11 50.42 65.36
CA ALA A 158 0.74 50.95 65.52
C ALA A 158 0.03 50.39 66.74
N ALA A 159 0.27 49.11 67.04
CA ALA A 159 -0.26 48.49 68.31
C ALA A 159 0.30 49.14 69.57
N ALA A 160 1.58 49.51 69.57
CA ALA A 160 2.21 50.24 70.68
C ALA A 160 1.63 51.66 70.79
N ASP A 161 1.44 52.40 69.64
CA ASP A 161 0.85 53.73 69.64
C ASP A 161 -0.64 53.68 70.06
N ALA A 162 -1.37 52.61 69.70
CA ALA A 162 -2.72 52.41 70.20
C ALA A 162 -2.80 52.27 71.75
N ALA A 163 -1.92 51.49 72.30
CA ALA A 163 -1.84 51.34 73.76
C ALA A 163 -1.50 52.67 74.46
N GLN A 164 -0.61 53.49 73.82
CA GLN A 164 -0.26 54.82 74.33
C GLN A 164 -1.42 55.81 74.24
N SER A 165 -2.17 55.79 73.12
CA SER A 165 -3.40 56.57 72.87
C SER A 165 -4.49 56.23 73.92
N ASP A 166 -4.75 54.94 74.15
CA ASP A 166 -5.72 54.44 75.13
C ASP A 166 -5.35 54.89 76.56
N LYS A 167 -4.08 54.84 76.92
CA LYS A 167 -3.59 55.35 78.15
C LYS A 167 -3.84 56.85 78.33
N ALA A 168 -3.45 57.66 77.31
CA ALA A 168 -3.61 59.11 77.30
C ALA A 168 -5.09 59.53 77.37
N GLN A 169 -5.98 58.85 76.65
CA GLN A 169 -7.44 59.05 76.74
C GLN A 169 -8.00 58.71 78.11
N SER A 170 -7.54 57.62 78.74
CA SER A 170 -7.92 57.22 80.09
C SER A 170 -7.48 58.23 81.14
N ASP A 171 -6.25 58.76 81.00
CA ASP A 171 -5.71 59.81 81.90
C ASP A 171 -6.50 61.12 81.72
N LEU A 172 -6.81 61.52 80.51
CA LEU A 172 -7.68 62.71 80.23
C LEU A 172 -9.04 62.54 80.85
N LYS A 173 -9.72 61.42 80.68
CA LYS A 173 -11.06 61.16 81.24
C LYS A 173 -11.01 61.23 82.75
N ARG A 174 -10.00 60.62 83.39
CA ARG A 174 -9.79 60.69 84.82
C ARG A 174 -9.61 62.11 85.33
N ASN A 175 -8.83 62.97 84.64
CA ASN A 175 -8.61 64.35 84.97
C ASN A 175 -9.83 65.24 84.76
N GLU A 176 -10.62 64.96 83.68
CA GLU A 176 -11.92 65.65 83.45
C GLU A 176 -12.92 65.36 84.61
N ASP A 177 -12.94 64.13 85.13
CA ASP A 177 -13.79 63.78 86.28
C ASP A 177 -13.32 64.43 87.54
N LEU A 178 -12.00 64.49 87.83
CA LEU A 178 -11.40 65.21 88.94
C LEU A 178 -11.63 66.73 88.87
N PHE A 179 -11.64 67.30 87.67
CA PHE A 179 -11.99 68.70 87.43
C PHE A 179 -13.41 69.05 87.81
N LYS A 180 -14.39 68.20 87.58
CA LYS A 180 -15.78 68.34 87.97
C LYS A 180 -15.88 68.48 89.49
N THR A 181 -15.02 67.80 90.23
CA THR A 181 -14.92 67.85 91.73
C THR A 181 -13.98 68.96 92.19
N LYS A 182 -13.41 69.83 91.34
CA LYS A 182 -12.50 70.94 91.62
C LYS A 182 -11.18 70.48 92.26
N VAL A 183 -10.68 69.28 92.02
CA VAL A 183 -9.42 68.73 92.51
C VAL A 183 -8.21 69.16 91.69
N VAL A 184 -8.40 69.37 90.36
CA VAL A 184 -7.32 69.73 89.43
C VAL A 184 -7.60 71.07 88.74
N SER A 185 -6.56 71.71 88.18
CA SER A 185 -6.67 73.04 87.54
C SER A 185 -7.18 72.90 86.03
N PRO A 186 -7.77 73.98 85.48
CA PRO A 186 -8.15 73.98 84.07
C PRO A 186 -6.92 73.71 83.13
N GLN A 187 -5.78 74.25 83.51
CA GLN A 187 -4.51 74.08 82.81
C GLN A 187 -4.09 72.59 82.67
N ASP A 188 -4.27 71.81 83.79
CA ASP A 188 -3.97 70.39 83.77
C ASP A 188 -4.84 69.63 82.82
N VAL A 189 -6.19 69.89 82.82
CA VAL A 189 -7.10 69.27 81.86
C VAL A 189 -6.74 69.63 80.38
N ASP A 190 -6.39 70.86 80.09
CA ASP A 190 -5.93 71.27 78.78
C ASP A 190 -4.65 70.60 78.39
N GLN A 191 -3.69 70.35 79.32
CA GLN A 191 -2.48 69.60 79.13
C GLN A 191 -2.77 68.14 78.75
N PHE A 192 -3.67 67.48 79.56
CA PHE A 192 -4.02 66.09 79.24
C PHE A 192 -4.81 65.94 77.90
N ARG A 193 -5.65 66.98 77.58
CA ARG A 193 -6.37 67.01 76.26
C ARG A 193 -5.41 67.15 75.12
N ALA A 194 -4.40 68.01 75.22
CA ALA A 194 -3.38 68.14 74.21
C ALA A 194 -2.55 66.84 74.00
N THR A 195 -2.21 66.17 75.16
CA THR A 195 -1.50 64.90 75.16
C THR A 195 -2.33 63.79 74.49
N ALA A 196 -3.61 63.65 74.84
CA ALA A 196 -4.52 62.64 74.24
C ALA A 196 -4.67 62.88 72.71
N LYS A 197 -4.83 64.19 72.33
CA LYS A 197 -4.97 64.57 70.91
C LYS A 197 -3.67 64.27 70.10
N SER A 198 -2.52 64.47 70.71
CA SER A 198 -1.22 64.17 70.14
C SER A 198 -1.04 62.66 69.97
N ALA A 199 -1.34 61.84 70.97
CA ALA A 199 -1.23 60.38 70.93
C ALA A 199 -2.18 59.81 69.91
N GLN A 200 -3.42 60.32 69.80
CA GLN A 200 -4.37 59.90 68.75
C GLN A 200 -3.87 60.25 67.33
N ALA A 201 -3.25 61.39 67.13
CA ALA A 201 -2.68 61.80 65.88
C ALA A 201 -1.51 60.87 65.47
N THR A 202 -0.66 60.50 66.42
CA THR A 202 0.45 59.55 66.20
C THR A 202 -0.10 58.18 65.79
N LEU A 203 -1.09 57.65 66.53
CA LEU A 203 -1.75 56.38 66.17
C LEU A 203 -2.31 56.44 64.71
N THR A 204 -3.06 57.51 64.36
CA THR A 204 -3.62 57.64 63.03
C THR A 204 -2.53 57.72 61.94
N ALA A 205 -1.39 58.33 62.32
CA ALA A 205 -0.24 58.33 61.35
C ALA A 205 0.35 56.94 61.18
N ALA A 206 0.49 56.17 62.26
CA ALA A 206 1.00 54.77 62.23
C ALA A 206 0.03 53.86 61.43
N GLU A 207 -1.31 53.96 61.70
CA GLU A 207 -2.31 53.22 60.95
C GLU A 207 -2.28 53.50 59.40
N LYS A 208 -2.12 54.77 59.05
CA LYS A 208 -1.98 55.14 57.63
C LYS A 208 -0.69 54.64 57.02
N LYS A 209 0.38 54.53 57.83
CA LYS A 209 1.64 53.96 57.37
C LYS A 209 1.46 52.46 57.05
N VAL A 210 0.83 51.69 57.96
CA VAL A 210 0.51 50.30 57.71
C VAL A 210 -0.29 50.12 56.39
N LEU A 211 -1.32 50.93 56.17
CA LEU A 211 -2.13 50.89 54.98
C LEU A 211 -1.30 51.19 53.67
N SER A 212 -0.35 52.10 53.79
CA SER A 212 0.59 52.39 52.69
C SER A 212 1.49 51.20 52.36
N ASP A 213 2.02 50.53 53.42
CA ASP A 213 2.93 49.39 53.25
C ASP A 213 2.19 48.15 52.77
N GLU A 214 0.91 47.94 53.17
CA GLU A 214 0.04 46.92 52.59
C GLU A 214 -0.17 47.15 51.07
N ALA A 215 -0.25 48.39 50.63
CA ALA A 215 -0.33 48.70 49.21
C ALA A 215 0.98 48.31 48.47
N LEU A 216 2.16 48.51 49.10
CA LEU A 216 3.45 48.08 48.55
C LEU A 216 3.55 46.55 48.45
N VAL A 217 3.04 45.81 49.44
CA VAL A 217 2.91 44.33 49.33
C VAL A 217 2.02 43.90 48.16
N SER A 218 0.91 44.63 47.96
CA SER A 218 0.02 44.34 46.80
C SER A 218 0.74 44.62 45.48
N GLU A 219 1.50 45.69 45.33
CA GLU A 219 2.32 45.99 44.19
C GLU A 219 3.37 44.88 43.93
N ALA A 220 4.11 44.50 45.00
CA ALA A 220 5.11 43.44 44.90
C ALA A 220 4.49 42.09 44.46
N ARG A 221 3.26 41.77 44.92
CA ARG A 221 2.52 40.57 44.47
C ARG A 221 2.14 40.65 42.99
N ALA A 222 1.66 41.80 42.51
CA ALA A 222 1.35 42.00 41.10
C ALA A 222 2.59 41.84 40.21
N GLN A 223 3.78 42.20 40.73
CA GLN A 223 5.05 41.92 40.05
C GLN A 223 5.33 40.42 39.95
N VAL A 224 5.07 39.63 40.98
CA VAL A 224 5.18 38.15 40.95
C VAL A 224 4.25 37.56 39.89
N ASP A 225 2.98 38.02 39.82
CA ASP A 225 2.01 37.56 38.81
C ASP A 225 2.49 37.87 37.39
N THR A 226 3.14 39.03 37.19
CA THR A 226 3.76 39.38 35.95
C THR A 226 4.84 38.38 35.51
N TYR A 227 5.73 37.98 36.43
CA TYR A 227 6.76 36.95 36.14
C TYR A 227 6.15 35.56 35.89
N ILE A 228 5.06 35.21 36.59
CA ILE A 228 4.32 33.96 36.31
C ILE A 228 3.78 33.95 34.85
N GLY A 229 3.17 35.06 34.43
CA GLY A 229 2.71 35.23 33.04
C GLY A 229 3.84 35.15 32.02
N LEU A 230 4.97 35.82 32.32
CA LEU A 230 6.15 35.79 31.50
C LEU A 230 6.74 34.38 31.36
N LEU A 231 6.82 33.63 32.48
CA LEU A 231 7.28 32.25 32.51
C LEU A 231 6.39 31.34 31.63
N GLN A 232 5.07 31.52 31.64
CA GLN A 232 4.16 30.81 30.75
C GLN A 232 4.46 31.08 29.26
N THR A 233 4.75 32.35 28.93
CA THR A 233 5.12 32.76 27.57
C THR A 233 6.44 32.08 27.13
N VAL A 234 7.46 32.11 27.98
CA VAL A 234 8.76 31.49 27.70
C VAL A 234 8.63 29.96 27.60
N ASN A 235 7.80 29.33 28.43
CA ASN A 235 7.50 27.91 28.30
C ASN A 235 6.77 27.56 26.98
N ALA A 236 5.93 28.45 26.45
CA ALA A 236 5.34 28.28 25.13
C ALA A 236 6.42 28.37 24.03
N GLN A 237 7.37 29.30 24.16
CA GLN A 237 8.50 29.43 23.23
C GLN A 237 9.43 28.20 23.25
N ILE A 238 9.63 27.56 24.42
CA ILE A 238 10.38 26.30 24.51
C ILE A 238 9.66 25.22 23.70
N ARG A 239 8.33 25.05 23.86
CA ARG A 239 7.56 24.05 23.10
C ARG A 239 7.63 24.30 21.58
N GLU A 240 7.56 25.56 21.16
CA GLU A 240 7.73 25.94 19.75
C GLU A 240 9.14 25.57 19.24
N SER A 241 10.18 25.91 20.01
CA SER A 241 11.56 25.61 19.63
C SER A 241 11.84 24.11 19.59
N ASP A 242 11.24 23.32 20.50
CA ASP A 242 11.32 21.85 20.51
C ASP A 242 10.62 21.24 19.31
N ALA A 243 9.41 21.72 18.95
CA ALA A 243 8.72 21.31 17.73
C ALA A 243 9.52 21.63 16.47
N ASN A 244 10.16 22.79 16.41
CA ASN A 244 11.04 23.17 15.31
C ASN A 244 12.27 22.27 15.21
N LEU A 245 12.87 21.88 16.36
CA LEU A 245 13.97 20.92 16.40
C LEU A 245 13.52 19.53 15.95
N ALA A 246 12.34 19.07 16.39
CA ALA A 246 11.77 17.79 15.97
C ALA A 246 11.54 17.76 14.45
N SER A 247 11.02 18.85 13.87
CA SER A 247 10.86 18.99 12.41
C SER A 247 12.19 18.92 11.66
N ALA A 248 13.23 19.60 12.15
CA ALA A 248 14.55 19.53 11.56
C ALA A 248 15.15 18.12 11.60
N LYS A 249 15.02 17.41 12.73
CA LYS A 249 15.44 16.02 12.87
C LYS A 249 14.67 15.08 11.95
N LEU A 250 13.37 15.29 11.76
CA LEU A 250 12.55 14.53 10.84
C LEU A 250 13.03 14.70 9.39
N ASN A 251 13.28 15.95 8.96
CA ASN A 251 13.85 16.23 7.65
C ASN A 251 15.24 15.60 7.46
N GLN A 252 16.07 15.61 8.49
CA GLN A 252 17.35 14.92 8.50
C GLN A 252 17.16 13.40 8.32
N SER A 253 16.17 12.79 8.99
CA SER A 253 15.90 11.36 8.84
C SER A 253 15.50 10.99 7.41
N TYR A 254 14.85 11.90 6.69
CA TYR A 254 14.45 11.70 5.29
C TYR A 254 15.62 11.73 4.31
N THR A 255 16.82 12.14 4.73
CA THR A 255 18.02 11.97 3.91
C THR A 255 18.40 10.50 3.71
N LYS A 256 17.91 9.61 4.57
CA LYS A 256 18.12 8.16 4.49
C LYS A 256 16.89 7.49 3.94
N VAL A 257 16.86 7.28 2.62
CA VAL A 257 15.75 6.63 1.94
C VAL A 257 15.88 5.12 2.08
N SER A 258 14.93 4.51 2.79
CA SER A 258 14.87 3.06 2.99
C SER A 258 13.69 2.43 2.26
N ALA A 259 13.81 1.13 1.94
CA ALA A 259 12.74 0.37 1.30
C ALA A 259 11.53 0.23 2.22
N PRO A 260 10.32 0.69 1.83
CA PRO A 260 9.11 0.61 2.65
C PRO A 260 8.60 -0.82 2.82
N GLN A 261 8.97 -1.71 1.91
CA GLN A 261 8.62 -3.14 1.93
C GLN A 261 9.72 -3.96 1.25
N SER A 262 9.68 -5.29 1.45
CA SER A 262 10.59 -6.21 0.77
C SER A 262 10.16 -6.43 -0.67
N GLY A 263 11.13 -6.47 -1.60
CA GLY A 263 10.86 -6.63 -3.03
C GLY A 263 12.14 -6.55 -3.85
N TRP A 264 11.99 -6.44 -5.17
CA TRP A 264 13.07 -6.17 -6.10
C TRP A 264 13.04 -4.72 -6.54
N VAL A 265 14.21 -4.10 -6.56
CA VAL A 265 14.40 -2.75 -7.09
C VAL A 265 14.27 -2.80 -8.61
N THR A 266 13.52 -1.86 -9.17
CA THR A 266 13.39 -1.69 -10.63
C THR A 266 13.28 -0.21 -10.97
N GLN A 267 13.59 0.14 -12.22
CA GLN A 267 13.54 1.52 -12.71
C GLN A 267 14.30 2.51 -11.83
N LYS A 268 15.52 2.14 -11.42
CA LYS A 268 16.41 3.05 -10.71
C LYS A 268 16.72 4.26 -11.60
N SER A 269 16.27 5.44 -11.18
CA SER A 269 16.42 6.72 -11.91
C SER A 269 17.39 7.68 -11.24
N VAL A 270 18.17 7.21 -10.25
CA VAL A 270 19.04 8.03 -9.41
C VAL A 270 20.44 7.46 -9.39
N GLU A 271 21.43 8.36 -9.49
CA GLU A 271 22.86 8.03 -9.43
C GLU A 271 23.58 8.92 -8.39
N PRO A 272 24.71 8.47 -7.81
CA PRO A 272 25.50 9.28 -6.93
C PRO A 272 25.91 10.61 -7.59
N GLY A 273 25.75 11.72 -6.88
CA GLY A 273 26.01 13.06 -7.38
C GLY A 273 24.82 13.76 -8.03
N ALA A 274 23.73 13.04 -8.34
CA ALA A 274 22.49 13.64 -8.85
C ALA A 274 21.83 14.54 -7.78
N TYR A 275 21.09 15.55 -8.22
CA TYR A 275 20.26 16.37 -7.34
C TYR A 275 18.80 15.95 -7.52
N VAL A 276 18.12 15.60 -6.42
CA VAL A 276 16.73 15.15 -6.42
C VAL A 276 15.82 16.19 -5.74
N GLN A 277 14.58 16.25 -6.21
CA GLN A 277 13.54 17.10 -5.64
C GLN A 277 12.62 16.28 -4.72
N ALA A 278 11.98 16.93 -3.76
CA ALA A 278 10.94 16.30 -2.96
C ALA A 278 9.80 15.81 -3.87
N GLY A 279 9.36 14.56 -3.69
CA GLY A 279 8.36 13.90 -4.54
C GLY A 279 8.91 13.24 -5.80
N GLN A 280 10.18 13.43 -6.14
CA GLN A 280 10.79 12.76 -7.30
C GLN A 280 10.96 11.28 -7.04
N ASN A 281 10.49 10.44 -7.99
CA ASN A 281 10.70 9.00 -7.92
C ASN A 281 12.18 8.65 -8.09
N LEU A 282 12.70 7.82 -7.21
CA LEU A 282 14.08 7.35 -7.20
C LEU A 282 14.20 5.96 -7.81
N PHE A 283 13.27 5.10 -7.49
CA PHE A 283 13.16 3.72 -7.99
C PHE A 283 11.76 3.20 -7.70
N ALA A 284 11.43 2.05 -8.27
CA ALA A 284 10.21 1.32 -7.95
C ALA A 284 10.54 -0.01 -7.27
N LEU A 285 9.68 -0.48 -6.38
CA LEU A 285 9.77 -1.79 -5.74
C LEU A 285 8.67 -2.70 -6.27
N VAL A 286 9.07 -3.87 -6.75
CA VAL A 286 8.17 -4.96 -7.11
C VAL A 286 8.13 -5.94 -5.93
N PRO A 287 7.00 -6.08 -5.23
CA PRO A 287 6.88 -6.99 -4.09
C PRO A 287 6.85 -8.45 -4.55
N LYS A 288 7.10 -9.36 -3.61
CA LYS A 288 7.03 -10.81 -3.87
C LYS A 288 5.60 -11.32 -4.08
N GLN A 289 4.60 -10.56 -3.65
CA GLN A 289 3.20 -10.92 -3.82
C GLN A 289 2.70 -10.43 -5.17
N VAL A 290 2.47 -11.37 -6.07
CA VAL A 290 1.91 -11.14 -7.39
C VAL A 290 0.65 -11.96 -7.57
N TRP A 291 -0.20 -11.56 -8.52
CA TRP A 291 -1.40 -12.28 -8.94
C TRP A 291 -1.45 -12.29 -10.46
N VAL A 292 -2.40 -13.01 -11.03
CA VAL A 292 -2.67 -12.98 -12.45
C VAL A 292 -3.92 -12.16 -12.71
N THR A 293 -3.84 -11.23 -13.63
CA THR A 293 -4.98 -10.54 -14.22
C THR A 293 -5.27 -11.18 -15.57
N ALA A 294 -6.36 -11.95 -15.64
CA ALA A 294 -6.73 -12.74 -16.81
C ALA A 294 -8.00 -12.18 -17.45
N ASN A 295 -7.92 -11.79 -18.73
CA ASN A 295 -9.02 -11.20 -19.46
C ASN A 295 -9.80 -12.30 -20.20
N PHE A 296 -10.86 -12.83 -19.60
CA PHE A 296 -11.75 -13.81 -20.20
C PHE A 296 -12.84 -13.15 -21.02
N LYS A 297 -13.29 -13.83 -22.08
CA LYS A 297 -14.45 -13.39 -22.86
C LYS A 297 -15.72 -13.46 -22.01
N GLU A 298 -16.70 -12.60 -22.28
CA GLU A 298 -17.95 -12.51 -21.53
C GLU A 298 -18.72 -13.84 -21.49
N ASP A 299 -18.66 -14.65 -22.54
CA ASP A 299 -19.29 -15.97 -22.60
C ASP A 299 -18.61 -17.01 -21.70
N GLN A 300 -17.30 -16.89 -21.50
CA GLN A 300 -16.51 -17.80 -20.67
C GLN A 300 -16.75 -17.60 -19.16
N ILE A 301 -16.98 -16.35 -18.72
CA ILE A 301 -17.15 -16.04 -17.30
C ILE A 301 -18.48 -16.52 -16.68
N ARG A 302 -19.45 -16.92 -17.51
CA ARG A 302 -20.81 -17.28 -17.06
C ARG A 302 -20.82 -18.33 -15.95
N GLN A 303 -19.90 -19.30 -16.00
CA GLN A 303 -19.79 -20.40 -15.04
C GLN A 303 -18.63 -20.18 -14.04
N MET A 304 -17.86 -19.09 -14.17
CA MET A 304 -16.78 -18.81 -13.24
C MET A 304 -17.30 -18.27 -11.91
N ARG A 305 -16.71 -18.71 -10.83
CA ARG A 305 -17.02 -18.28 -9.47
C ARG A 305 -15.74 -18.12 -8.66
N PRO A 306 -15.68 -17.16 -7.73
CA PRO A 306 -14.57 -17.07 -6.77
C PRO A 306 -14.34 -18.40 -6.06
N GLY A 307 -13.08 -18.76 -5.84
CA GLY A 307 -12.65 -20.00 -5.21
C GLY A 307 -12.42 -21.18 -6.17
N GLN A 308 -12.82 -21.11 -7.44
CA GLN A 308 -12.55 -22.17 -8.41
C GLN A 308 -11.05 -22.35 -8.66
N PRO A 309 -10.57 -23.60 -8.80
CA PRO A 309 -9.17 -23.91 -9.05
C PRO A 309 -8.75 -23.51 -10.47
N VAL A 310 -7.54 -22.98 -10.56
CA VAL A 310 -6.92 -22.54 -11.81
C VAL A 310 -5.52 -23.13 -11.92
N GLU A 311 -5.19 -23.67 -13.08
CA GLU A 311 -3.81 -23.94 -13.48
C GLU A 311 -3.29 -22.75 -14.30
N VAL A 312 -2.15 -22.20 -13.90
CA VAL A 312 -1.47 -21.09 -14.58
C VAL A 312 -0.17 -21.62 -15.17
N GLU A 313 -0.01 -21.53 -16.46
CA GLU A 313 1.25 -21.79 -17.17
C GLU A 313 1.90 -20.43 -17.46
N VAL A 314 3.18 -20.28 -17.10
CA VAL A 314 3.95 -19.06 -17.32
C VAL A 314 4.80 -19.25 -18.55
N ASP A 315 4.69 -18.35 -19.54
CA ASP A 315 5.35 -18.49 -20.84
C ASP A 315 6.88 -18.53 -20.72
N ALA A 316 7.44 -17.79 -19.74
CA ALA A 316 8.87 -17.79 -19.44
C ALA A 316 9.39 -19.14 -18.93
N LEU A 317 8.51 -19.98 -18.36
CA LEU A 317 8.84 -21.28 -17.75
C LEU A 317 8.01 -22.40 -18.40
N ARG A 318 8.25 -22.64 -19.66
CA ARG A 318 7.50 -23.63 -20.45
C ARG A 318 7.44 -25.00 -19.75
N GLY A 319 6.21 -25.51 -19.58
CA GLY A 319 5.94 -26.80 -18.96
C GLY A 319 5.83 -26.78 -17.43
N GLN A 320 6.01 -25.65 -16.76
CA GLN A 320 5.72 -25.52 -15.36
C GLN A 320 4.31 -24.94 -15.14
N LYS A 321 3.50 -25.68 -14.40
CA LYS A 321 2.14 -25.30 -14.06
C LYS A 321 2.04 -24.93 -12.58
N PHE A 322 1.51 -23.76 -12.32
CA PHE A 322 1.29 -23.26 -10.97
C PHE A 322 -0.19 -23.36 -10.63
N ARG A 323 -0.47 -23.72 -9.39
CA ARG A 323 -1.86 -23.78 -8.91
C ARG A 323 -2.26 -22.46 -8.29
N GLY A 324 -3.48 -22.06 -8.60
CA GLY A 324 -4.10 -20.88 -8.05
C GLY A 324 -5.61 -21.03 -7.98
N ARG A 325 -6.27 -19.98 -7.57
CA ARG A 325 -7.73 -19.92 -7.50
C ARG A 325 -8.21 -18.54 -7.95
N ILE A 326 -9.43 -18.49 -8.44
CA ILE A 326 -10.12 -17.23 -8.70
C ILE A 326 -10.34 -16.51 -7.37
N ASP A 327 -9.80 -15.29 -7.25
CA ASP A 327 -10.03 -14.40 -6.13
C ASP A 327 -11.31 -13.58 -6.36
N SER A 328 -11.37 -12.90 -7.48
CA SER A 328 -12.48 -12.02 -7.82
C SER A 328 -12.65 -11.88 -9.32
N ILE A 329 -13.85 -11.47 -9.73
CA ILE A 329 -14.20 -11.15 -11.11
C ILE A 329 -14.62 -9.69 -11.13
N GLN A 330 -14.05 -8.90 -12.03
CA GLN A 330 -14.35 -7.47 -12.14
C GLN A 330 -15.81 -7.27 -12.57
N ALA A 331 -16.49 -6.31 -11.94
CA ALA A 331 -17.89 -5.97 -12.26
C ALA A 331 -17.97 -5.06 -13.50
N GLY A 332 -17.52 -5.57 -14.65
CA GLY A 332 -17.56 -4.84 -15.93
C GLY A 332 -16.40 -5.18 -16.85
N SER A 333 -16.51 -4.79 -18.13
CA SER A 333 -15.46 -5.05 -19.11
C SER A 333 -14.22 -4.17 -18.89
N GLY A 334 -13.04 -4.71 -19.15
CA GLY A 334 -11.78 -3.99 -19.02
C GLY A 334 -11.72 -2.73 -19.91
N ALA A 335 -12.32 -2.80 -21.10
CA ALA A 335 -12.39 -1.67 -22.03
C ALA A 335 -13.11 -0.44 -21.45
N ARG A 336 -14.13 -0.64 -20.60
CA ARG A 336 -14.90 0.47 -20.00
C ARG A 336 -14.11 1.23 -18.94
N PHE A 337 -13.15 0.57 -18.28
CA PHE A 337 -12.29 1.14 -17.23
C PHE A 337 -10.89 1.51 -17.71
N SER A 338 -10.64 1.41 -19.04
CA SER A 338 -9.40 1.89 -19.64
C SER A 338 -9.31 3.42 -19.57
N LEU A 339 -8.09 3.94 -19.44
CA LEU A 339 -7.81 5.39 -19.49
C LEU A 339 -8.28 6.03 -20.80
N LEU A 340 -8.30 5.25 -21.91
CA LEU A 340 -8.81 5.65 -23.20
C LEU A 340 -9.84 4.60 -23.64
N PRO A 341 -11.12 4.73 -23.21
CA PRO A 341 -12.16 3.83 -23.67
C PRO A 341 -12.29 3.91 -25.19
N PRO A 342 -12.46 2.79 -25.91
CA PRO A 342 -12.70 2.82 -27.35
C PRO A 342 -14.02 3.57 -27.62
N GLU A 343 -13.94 4.68 -28.34
CA GLU A 343 -15.11 5.38 -28.84
C GLU A 343 -15.44 4.84 -30.25
N ASP A 344 -16.69 4.45 -30.47
CA ASP A 344 -17.20 4.03 -31.79
C ASP A 344 -17.37 5.29 -32.67
N ALA A 345 -16.27 5.74 -33.29
CA ALA A 345 -16.20 6.98 -34.06
C ALA A 345 -17.07 6.98 -35.36
N THR A 346 -17.69 5.86 -35.73
CA THR A 346 -18.35 5.70 -36.99
C THR A 346 -19.88 5.54 -36.93
N GLY A 347 -20.49 5.61 -35.75
CA GLY A 347 -21.95 5.53 -35.60
C GLY A 347 -22.59 4.16 -35.88
N ASN A 348 -21.83 3.17 -36.34
CA ASN A 348 -22.31 1.80 -36.52
C ASN A 348 -21.93 0.97 -35.27
N TYR A 349 -22.93 0.61 -34.48
CA TYR A 349 -22.74 -0.28 -33.33
C TYR A 349 -22.47 -1.72 -33.84
N VAL A 350 -21.22 -2.15 -33.75
CA VAL A 350 -20.84 -3.55 -33.95
C VAL A 350 -20.70 -4.20 -32.57
N LYS A 351 -21.47 -5.26 -32.34
CA LYS A 351 -21.34 -6.04 -31.09
C LYS A 351 -20.00 -6.79 -31.11
N VAL A 352 -19.01 -6.23 -30.39
CA VAL A 352 -17.71 -6.88 -30.16
C VAL A 352 -17.76 -7.63 -28.84
N VAL A 353 -17.21 -8.84 -28.79
CA VAL A 353 -17.11 -9.62 -27.57
C VAL A 353 -16.21 -8.87 -26.58
N GLN A 354 -16.76 -8.49 -25.45
CA GLN A 354 -16.02 -7.81 -24.40
C GLN A 354 -15.23 -8.80 -23.55
N ARG A 355 -14.10 -8.35 -23.00
CA ARG A 355 -13.30 -9.13 -22.07
C ARG A 355 -13.48 -8.58 -20.65
N VAL A 356 -13.59 -9.48 -19.69
CA VAL A 356 -13.75 -9.17 -18.28
C VAL A 356 -12.52 -9.65 -17.52
N PRO A 357 -11.83 -8.77 -16.78
CA PRO A 357 -10.69 -9.14 -15.97
C PRO A 357 -11.11 -10.03 -14.79
N VAL A 358 -10.40 -11.13 -14.64
CA VAL A 358 -10.52 -12.07 -13.52
C VAL A 358 -9.19 -12.09 -12.78
N LYS A 359 -9.23 -11.80 -11.48
CA LYS A 359 -8.06 -11.87 -10.63
C LYS A 359 -7.88 -13.29 -10.10
N ILE A 360 -6.70 -13.85 -10.31
CA ILE A 360 -6.32 -15.19 -9.88
C ILE A 360 -5.13 -15.06 -8.93
N VAL A 361 -5.26 -15.63 -7.74
CA VAL A 361 -4.18 -15.66 -6.74
C VAL A 361 -3.55 -17.05 -6.72
N PHE A 362 -2.23 -17.09 -6.55
CA PHE A 362 -1.49 -18.33 -6.42
C PHE A 362 -1.70 -18.94 -5.01
N ASP A 363 -1.87 -20.26 -4.94
CA ASP A 363 -2.04 -20.95 -3.65
C ASP A 363 -0.74 -21.07 -2.86
N GLN A 364 0.40 -20.97 -3.52
CA GLN A 364 1.74 -21.02 -2.93
C GLN A 364 2.55 -19.81 -3.40
N GLN A 365 3.51 -19.38 -2.59
CA GLN A 365 4.51 -18.43 -3.05
C GLN A 365 5.24 -19.04 -4.25
N LEU A 366 5.30 -18.28 -5.33
CA LEU A 366 5.97 -18.69 -6.55
C LEU A 366 7.47 -18.86 -6.27
N ASN A 367 7.90 -20.11 -6.12
CA ASN A 367 9.31 -20.44 -6.00
C ASN A 367 9.76 -21.07 -7.32
N THR A 368 10.50 -20.32 -8.10
CA THR A 368 10.93 -20.71 -9.44
C THR A 368 12.05 -21.75 -9.46
N GLY A 369 12.54 -22.18 -8.31
CA GLY A 369 13.70 -23.10 -8.24
C GLY A 369 15.00 -22.52 -8.83
N ASN A 370 14.89 -21.66 -9.83
CA ASN A 370 16.01 -21.01 -10.53
C ASN A 370 16.28 -19.58 -10.04
N GLY A 371 15.58 -19.10 -9.01
CA GLY A 371 15.78 -17.77 -8.43
C GLY A 371 15.30 -16.60 -9.31
N LEU A 372 14.66 -16.87 -10.45
CA LEU A 372 14.09 -15.82 -11.29
C LEU A 372 12.86 -15.23 -10.61
N PRO A 373 12.79 -13.90 -10.42
CA PRO A 373 11.61 -13.25 -9.91
C PRO A 373 10.50 -13.28 -10.99
N PHE A 374 9.27 -13.58 -10.59
CA PHE A 374 8.13 -13.25 -11.41
C PHE A 374 7.80 -11.77 -11.25
N GLY A 375 7.71 -11.08 -12.38
CA GLY A 375 7.45 -9.66 -12.43
C GLY A 375 6.10 -9.32 -13.07
N PRO A 376 5.50 -8.19 -12.69
CA PRO A 376 4.36 -7.65 -13.40
C PRO A 376 4.66 -7.46 -14.89
N GLY A 377 3.70 -7.83 -15.75
CA GLY A 377 3.80 -7.75 -17.20
C GLY A 377 4.21 -9.04 -17.90
N GLU A 378 4.59 -10.10 -17.18
CA GLU A 378 4.88 -11.40 -17.80
C GLU A 378 3.60 -12.09 -18.26
N SER A 379 3.63 -12.66 -19.46
CA SER A 379 2.50 -13.36 -20.06
C SER A 379 2.31 -14.73 -19.45
N VAL A 380 1.05 -15.10 -19.24
CA VAL A 380 0.64 -16.39 -18.68
C VAL A 380 -0.62 -16.92 -19.35
N VAL A 381 -0.82 -18.23 -19.30
CA VAL A 381 -2.03 -18.88 -19.79
C VAL A 381 -2.74 -19.57 -18.61
N PRO A 382 -3.73 -18.92 -18.00
CA PRO A 382 -4.55 -19.52 -16.97
C PRO A 382 -5.64 -20.42 -17.59
N THR A 383 -5.80 -21.61 -17.01
CA THR A 383 -6.87 -22.55 -17.32
C THR A 383 -7.73 -22.79 -16.08
N VAL A 384 -8.96 -22.31 -16.13
CA VAL A 384 -9.93 -22.38 -15.03
C VAL A 384 -10.77 -23.65 -15.21
N LYS A 385 -10.90 -24.43 -14.14
CA LYS A 385 -11.86 -25.53 -14.08
C LYS A 385 -13.22 -24.99 -13.64
N VAL A 386 -14.14 -24.79 -14.57
CA VAL A 386 -15.46 -24.19 -14.29
C VAL A 386 -16.52 -25.24 -13.87
N SER A 387 -16.35 -26.49 -14.26
CA SER A 387 -17.21 -27.61 -13.87
C SER A 387 -16.44 -28.92 -13.89
N ASP A 388 -16.97 -29.96 -13.28
CA ASP A 388 -16.45 -31.30 -13.52
C ASP A 388 -16.86 -31.77 -14.93
N PRO A 389 -15.97 -32.45 -15.67
CA PRO A 389 -16.32 -33.02 -16.96
C PRO A 389 -17.51 -33.94 -16.83
N ASN A 390 -18.62 -33.59 -17.48
CA ASN A 390 -19.87 -34.34 -17.33
C ASN A 390 -19.92 -35.52 -18.32
N TYR A 391 -19.35 -36.66 -17.94
CA TYR A 391 -19.48 -37.95 -18.63
C TYR A 391 -20.80 -38.66 -18.28
N SER A 392 -21.94 -37.94 -18.30
CA SER A 392 -23.21 -38.52 -17.96
C SER A 392 -23.55 -39.68 -18.91
N PRO A 393 -24.29 -40.72 -18.41
CA PRO A 393 -24.69 -41.84 -19.26
C PRO A 393 -25.49 -41.43 -20.49
N ILE A 394 -26.15 -40.24 -20.47
CA ILE A 394 -26.86 -39.67 -21.60
C ILE A 394 -25.86 -39.27 -22.71
N ASN A 395 -24.77 -38.58 -22.36
CA ASN A 395 -23.75 -38.12 -23.32
C ASN A 395 -23.02 -39.34 -23.92
N VAL A 396 -22.73 -40.35 -23.10
CA VAL A 396 -22.18 -41.64 -23.56
C VAL A 396 -23.18 -42.38 -24.44
N GLY A 397 -24.47 -42.39 -24.09
CA GLY A 397 -25.54 -42.99 -24.88
C GLY A 397 -25.69 -42.33 -26.25
N ILE A 398 -25.66 -41.00 -26.32
CA ILE A 398 -25.69 -40.24 -27.61
C ILE A 398 -24.52 -40.65 -28.49
N ALA A 399 -23.30 -40.71 -27.94
CA ALA A 399 -22.13 -41.15 -28.69
C ALA A 399 -22.27 -42.57 -29.21
N LEU A 400 -22.77 -43.51 -28.42
CA LEU A 400 -23.02 -44.89 -28.85
C LEU A 400 -24.04 -44.95 -29.95
N VAL A 401 -25.13 -44.17 -29.91
CA VAL A 401 -26.13 -44.10 -30.97
C VAL A 401 -25.51 -43.51 -32.25
N VAL A 402 -24.73 -42.44 -32.17
CA VAL A 402 -24.05 -41.86 -33.33
C VAL A 402 -23.07 -42.83 -33.96
N ILE A 403 -22.31 -43.59 -33.15
CA ILE A 403 -21.39 -44.64 -33.59
C ILE A 403 -22.18 -45.75 -34.26
N ALA A 404 -23.28 -46.23 -33.66
CA ALA A 404 -24.10 -47.30 -34.22
C ALA A 404 -24.74 -46.93 -35.54
N VAL A 405 -25.33 -45.71 -35.66
CA VAL A 405 -25.95 -45.19 -36.88
C VAL A 405 -24.89 -44.94 -37.96
N GLY A 406 -23.75 -44.34 -37.62
CA GLY A 406 -22.64 -44.11 -38.52
C GLY A 406 -22.07 -45.42 -39.09
N ASN A 407 -21.84 -46.42 -38.22
CA ASN A 407 -21.37 -47.73 -38.63
C ASN A 407 -22.39 -48.47 -39.51
N LEU A 408 -23.69 -48.37 -39.21
CA LEU A 408 -24.76 -48.93 -40.00
C LEU A 408 -24.76 -48.31 -41.43
N LEU A 409 -24.56 -46.99 -41.57
CA LEU A 409 -24.49 -46.30 -42.82
C LEU A 409 -23.25 -46.72 -43.65
N VAL A 410 -22.09 -46.88 -42.98
CA VAL A 410 -20.84 -47.34 -43.61
C VAL A 410 -21.01 -48.73 -44.14
N VAL A 411 -21.58 -49.65 -43.37
CA VAL A 411 -21.86 -51.05 -43.76
C VAL A 411 -22.87 -51.09 -44.90
N ARG A 412 -23.96 -50.31 -44.83
CA ARG A 412 -25.01 -50.23 -45.85
C ARG A 412 -24.48 -49.66 -47.17
N ARG A 413 -23.56 -48.69 -47.17
CA ARG A 413 -22.86 -48.18 -48.35
C ARG A 413 -21.88 -49.20 -48.92
N GLY A 414 -21.19 -49.94 -48.07
CA GLY A 414 -20.29 -51.04 -48.50
C GLY A 414 -21.04 -52.18 -49.20
N LEU A 415 -22.24 -52.50 -48.71
CA LEU A 415 -23.10 -53.52 -49.29
C LEU A 415 -23.84 -53.07 -50.55
N ARG A 416 -24.15 -51.77 -50.72
CA ARG A 416 -24.90 -51.22 -51.86
C ARG A 416 -24.08 -51.08 -53.14
N LYS A 417 -22.79 -51.20 -53.15
CA LYS A 417 -21.94 -51.25 -54.36
C LYS A 417 -21.81 -52.70 -54.88
N ARG A 418 -22.92 -53.41 -55.17
CA ARG A 418 -22.93 -54.50 -56.17
C ARG A 418 -23.11 -53.87 -57.54
N PRO A 419 -22.16 -53.92 -58.47
CA PRO A 419 -22.39 -53.50 -59.81
C PRO A 419 -23.27 -54.56 -60.49
N ASP A 420 -24.17 -54.09 -61.38
CA ASP A 420 -24.97 -54.81 -62.29
C ASP A 420 -24.08 -55.65 -63.25
N ALA A 421 -23.57 -56.78 -62.80
CA ALA A 421 -22.83 -57.73 -63.68
C ALA A 421 -23.72 -58.88 -64.14
N GLU A 422 -25.03 -58.83 -63.87
CA GLU A 422 -25.98 -59.88 -64.27
C GLU A 422 -26.94 -59.46 -65.41
N ARG A 423 -26.78 -58.23 -66.01
CA ARG A 423 -27.64 -57.78 -67.10
C ARG A 423 -27.03 -57.91 -68.48
N VAL A 424 -25.80 -58.39 -68.64
CA VAL A 424 -25.15 -58.56 -69.96
C VAL A 424 -25.11 -60.03 -70.43
N ALA A 425 -25.56 -60.99 -69.65
CA ALA A 425 -25.58 -62.42 -70.00
C ALA A 425 -26.94 -62.93 -70.54
N LYS A 426 -27.92 -62.05 -70.90
CA LYS A 426 -29.22 -62.44 -71.53
C LYS A 426 -29.57 -61.66 -72.77
N ALA A 427 -28.55 -61.24 -73.57
CA ALA A 427 -28.75 -60.70 -74.88
C ALA A 427 -27.59 -61.14 -75.78
N SER A 428 -27.52 -62.42 -76.10
CA SER A 428 -26.97 -63.04 -77.30
C SER A 428 -27.58 -64.42 -77.45
#